data_5704418934466dd3fe6254fb7b4133cf
#
_entry.id   5704418934466dd3fe6254fb7b4133cf
#
_cell.length_a   1.000
_cell.length_b   1.000
_cell.length_c   1.000
_cell.angle_alpha   90.00
_cell.angle_beta   90.00
_cell.angle_gamma   90.00
#
_symmetry.space_group_name_H-M   'P 1'
#
loop_
_entity.id
_entity.type
_entity.pdbx_description
1 polymer ?
#
loop_
_entity_poly.entity_id
_entity_poly.type
_entity_poly.pdbx_seq_one_letter_code
_entity_poly.pdbx_strand_id
1 'polypeptide(L)'
;GKEPVLVLRKMKNEIYLGGAAAITGHLSTFSSNIKLLSMIGEKNNKLNIIKKFLPKKIQLDYIKKDNSPTIYKRRFLDHISKNKLLGVYDLNDEPLGIKNEKLLLKKLKMTIPKYDLVIVTDYGHGFISSNAAKVICNKSKFLALNAQINAANTGYHTMQKYKHIDCVIINENEIRQEFRNKNEDLKILMKSLAKKQKIKDLIVTRGTEGSILYNKKINKFEICEAFAKKALDKVGAGDAMLSLISPCLKLGIEKELSLLVGSLAAAHSVETMGNKFYVDKKNIIKSIQHLIK
;
A
#
# COMPACT_ATOMS: atom_id res chain seq x y z
N GLY A 1 -9.85 2.54 46.96
CA GLY A 1 -10.65 2.20 45.80
C GLY A 1 -9.75 1.83 44.61
N LYS A 2 -10.11 0.78 43.86
CA LYS A 2 -9.37 0.42 42.65
C LYS A 2 -9.74 1.39 41.55
N GLU A 3 -8.75 1.94 40.86
CA GLU A 3 -9.00 2.77 39.67
C GLU A 3 -9.73 1.96 38.58
N PRO A 4 -10.70 2.54 37.88
CA PRO A 4 -11.38 1.85 36.79
C PRO A 4 -10.43 1.64 35.62
N VAL A 5 -10.24 0.39 35.22
CA VAL A 5 -9.38 0.00 34.10
C VAL A 5 -10.22 -0.76 33.07
N LEU A 6 -10.02 -0.48 31.78
CA LEU A 6 -10.63 -1.25 30.70
C LEU A 6 -10.04 -2.67 30.68
N VAL A 7 -10.84 -3.66 31.00
CA VAL A 7 -10.45 -5.07 30.98
C VAL A 7 -11.05 -5.78 29.78
N LEU A 8 -10.21 -6.41 28.98
CA LEU A 8 -10.61 -7.17 27.80
C LEU A 8 -10.26 -8.65 27.97
N ARG A 9 -11.21 -9.52 27.68
CA ARG A 9 -10.96 -10.97 27.60
C ARG A 9 -10.51 -11.34 26.17
N LYS A 10 -9.28 -11.86 26.05
CA LYS A 10 -8.77 -12.34 24.77
C LYS A 10 -9.49 -13.61 24.36
N MET A 11 -10.22 -13.56 23.24
CA MET A 11 -10.94 -14.71 22.67
C MET A 11 -10.11 -15.42 21.60
N LYS A 12 -9.55 -14.68 20.64
CA LYS A 12 -8.79 -15.21 19.49
C LYS A 12 -7.62 -14.29 19.17
N ASN A 13 -6.58 -14.84 18.57
CA ASN A 13 -5.47 -14.08 18.00
C ASN A 13 -5.20 -14.57 16.58
N GLU A 14 -5.11 -13.63 15.64
CA GLU A 14 -4.77 -13.91 14.24
C GLU A 14 -3.63 -12.98 13.84
N ILE A 15 -2.73 -13.47 13.00
CA ILE A 15 -1.55 -12.72 12.53
C ILE A 15 -1.58 -12.70 11.00
N TYR A 16 -1.42 -11.54 10.43
CA TYR A 16 -1.39 -11.30 8.99
C TYR A 16 -0.16 -10.52 8.58
N LEU A 17 0.34 -10.74 7.37
CA LEU A 17 1.30 -9.85 6.75
C LEU A 17 0.56 -8.60 6.24
N GLY A 18 1.17 -7.43 6.45
CA GLY A 18 0.62 -6.15 6.02
C GLY A 18 1.56 -5.42 5.06
N GLY A 19 1.09 -4.30 4.52
CA GLY A 19 1.88 -3.41 3.70
C GLY A 19 2.54 -4.10 2.50
N ALA A 20 3.83 -3.82 2.28
CA ALA A 20 4.56 -4.37 1.14
C ALA A 20 4.52 -5.92 1.07
N ALA A 21 4.49 -6.61 2.21
CA ALA A 21 4.38 -8.07 2.21
C ALA A 21 2.98 -8.55 1.78
N ALA A 22 1.91 -7.85 2.13
CA ALA A 22 0.57 -8.14 1.63
C ALA A 22 0.47 -7.92 0.12
N ILE A 23 1.01 -6.82 -0.40
CA ILE A 23 1.06 -6.52 -1.83
C ILE A 23 1.77 -7.63 -2.60
N THR A 24 2.92 -8.11 -2.12
CA THR A 24 3.61 -9.23 -2.77
C THR A 24 2.77 -10.52 -2.73
N GLY A 25 1.98 -10.71 -1.67
CA GLY A 25 1.02 -11.79 -1.58
C GLY A 25 -0.06 -11.72 -2.66
N HIS A 26 -0.69 -10.56 -2.84
CA HIS A 26 -1.67 -10.34 -3.92
C HIS A 26 -1.05 -10.56 -5.30
N LEU A 27 0.13 -9.98 -5.55
CA LEU A 27 0.85 -10.17 -6.81
C LEU A 27 1.25 -11.63 -7.07
N SER A 28 1.39 -12.42 -6.03
CA SER A 28 1.90 -13.79 -6.16
C SER A 28 1.05 -14.68 -7.04
N THR A 29 -0.24 -14.40 -7.21
CA THR A 29 -1.12 -15.17 -8.10
C THR A 29 -1.03 -14.71 -9.56
N PHE A 30 -0.41 -13.55 -9.83
CA PHE A 30 -0.33 -12.92 -11.16
C PHE A 30 1.08 -12.89 -11.75
N SER A 31 2.12 -12.97 -10.92
CA SER A 31 3.53 -12.90 -11.35
C SER A 31 4.35 -14.01 -10.71
N SER A 32 5.34 -14.50 -11.44
CA SER A 32 6.28 -15.53 -10.98
C SER A 32 7.57 -14.94 -10.39
N ASN A 33 7.98 -13.76 -10.80
CA ASN A 33 9.24 -13.15 -10.38
C ASN A 33 8.97 -11.91 -9.51
N ILE A 34 8.90 -12.11 -8.20
CA ILE A 34 8.62 -11.06 -7.23
C ILE A 34 9.73 -11.02 -6.19
N LYS A 35 10.29 -9.84 -5.98
CA LYS A 35 11.22 -9.56 -4.88
C LYS A 35 10.61 -8.54 -3.92
N LEU A 36 10.58 -8.87 -2.65
CA LEU A 36 10.23 -7.97 -1.56
C LEU A 36 11.51 -7.44 -0.92
N LEU A 37 11.75 -6.13 -1.01
CA LEU A 37 12.77 -5.44 -0.24
C LEU A 37 12.09 -4.61 0.85
N SER A 38 12.33 -4.94 2.11
CA SER A 38 11.68 -4.30 3.25
C SER A 38 12.66 -4.06 4.39
N MET A 39 12.18 -3.64 5.55
CA MET A 39 12.99 -3.60 6.75
C MET A 39 12.42 -4.53 7.84
N ILE A 40 13.32 -5.07 8.65
CA ILE A 40 13.00 -5.78 9.88
C ILE A 40 13.75 -5.13 11.04
N GLY A 41 13.18 -5.20 12.22
CA GLY A 41 13.85 -4.71 13.41
C GLY A 41 14.97 -5.63 13.88
N GLU A 42 15.95 -5.06 14.53
CA GLU A 42 16.96 -5.80 15.26
C GLU A 42 16.38 -6.44 16.53
N LYS A 43 15.59 -5.64 17.27
CA LYS A 43 14.85 -6.09 18.46
C LYS A 43 13.51 -6.68 18.04
N ASN A 44 13.01 -7.67 18.77
CA ASN A 44 11.74 -8.33 18.46
C ASN A 44 11.61 -8.73 16.98
N ASN A 45 12.67 -9.32 16.46
CA ASN A 45 12.76 -9.75 15.08
C ASN A 45 11.65 -10.78 14.77
N LYS A 46 10.80 -10.47 13.80
CA LYS A 46 9.67 -11.31 13.38
C LYS A 46 9.94 -12.06 12.07
N LEU A 47 11.21 -12.21 11.68
CA LEU A 47 11.60 -12.80 10.40
C LEU A 47 11.00 -14.21 10.19
N ASN A 48 10.98 -15.04 11.23
CA ASN A 48 10.40 -16.39 11.14
C ASN A 48 8.88 -16.34 10.84
N ILE A 49 8.16 -15.39 11.44
CA ILE A 49 6.73 -15.18 11.17
C ILE A 49 6.56 -14.71 9.72
N ILE A 50 7.35 -13.72 9.29
CA ILE A 50 7.30 -13.21 7.91
C ILE A 50 7.55 -14.36 6.93
N LYS A 51 8.61 -15.14 7.10
CA LYS A 51 8.93 -16.30 6.23
C LYS A 51 7.85 -17.37 6.23
N LYS A 52 7.18 -17.59 7.37
CA LYS A 52 6.10 -18.59 7.49
C LYS A 52 4.87 -18.21 6.65
N PHE A 53 4.50 -16.92 6.61
CA PHE A 53 3.29 -16.46 5.94
C PHE A 53 3.53 -15.88 4.53
N LEU A 54 4.78 -15.58 4.18
CA LEU A 54 5.12 -15.08 2.85
C LEU A 54 5.07 -16.26 1.85
N PRO A 55 4.41 -16.12 0.68
CA PRO A 55 4.43 -17.14 -0.35
C PRO A 55 5.85 -17.56 -0.73
N LYS A 56 6.12 -18.89 -0.80
CA LYS A 56 7.48 -19.45 -0.98
C LYS A 56 8.23 -18.94 -2.21
N LYS A 57 7.52 -18.54 -3.26
CA LYS A 57 8.11 -18.02 -4.51
C LYS A 57 8.60 -16.58 -4.43
N ILE A 58 8.28 -15.85 -3.35
CA ILE A 58 8.70 -14.46 -3.18
C ILE A 58 10.12 -14.42 -2.63
N GLN A 59 10.99 -13.71 -3.35
CA GLN A 59 12.37 -13.47 -2.91
C GLN A 59 12.35 -12.37 -1.85
N LEU A 60 12.57 -12.74 -0.58
CA LEU A 60 12.67 -11.80 0.52
C LEU A 60 14.10 -11.26 0.65
N ASP A 61 14.23 -9.94 0.60
CA ASP A 61 15.44 -9.21 0.96
C ASP A 61 15.08 -8.11 1.98
N TYR A 62 16.00 -7.76 2.87
CA TYR A 62 15.69 -6.80 3.91
C TYR A 62 16.92 -6.01 4.40
N ILE A 63 16.64 -4.87 5.00
CA ILE A 63 17.58 -4.11 5.83
C ILE A 63 17.20 -4.34 7.29
N LYS A 64 18.18 -4.61 8.13
CA LYS A 64 17.99 -4.70 9.57
C LYS A 64 18.11 -3.31 10.18
N LYS A 65 17.04 -2.81 10.80
CA LYS A 65 17.04 -1.49 11.44
C LYS A 65 17.54 -1.62 12.88
N ASP A 66 18.64 -0.94 13.17
CA ASP A 66 19.29 -1.00 14.49
C ASP A 66 18.36 -0.45 15.57
N ASN A 67 18.46 -0.99 16.78
CA ASN A 67 17.70 -0.57 17.97
C ASN A 67 16.18 -0.46 17.80
N SER A 68 15.61 -1.09 16.79
CA SER A 68 14.21 -0.99 16.43
C SER A 68 13.51 -2.35 16.50
N PRO A 69 12.21 -2.39 16.88
CA PRO A 69 11.40 -3.59 16.68
C PRO A 69 11.05 -3.77 15.18
N THR A 70 10.73 -5.00 14.77
CA THR A 70 9.98 -5.20 13.53
C THR A 70 8.60 -4.57 13.71
N ILE A 71 8.13 -3.79 12.73
CA ILE A 71 6.84 -3.12 12.81
C ILE A 71 5.73 -4.15 13.04
N TYR A 72 5.03 -4.00 14.15
CA TYR A 72 3.93 -4.87 14.54
C TYR A 72 2.76 -4.02 15.05
N LYS A 73 1.66 -4.07 14.30
CA LYS A 73 0.45 -3.29 14.61
C LYS A 73 -0.62 -4.24 15.14
N ARG A 74 -0.81 -4.26 16.45
CA ARG A 74 -1.86 -5.04 17.11
C ARG A 74 -3.14 -4.22 17.17
N ARG A 75 -4.26 -4.84 16.79
CA ARG A 75 -5.59 -4.25 16.86
C ARG A 75 -6.49 -5.15 17.68
N PHE A 76 -7.14 -4.58 18.68
CA PHE A 76 -8.15 -5.25 19.47
C PHE A 76 -9.51 -4.93 18.87
N LEU A 77 -10.24 -5.98 18.51
CA LEU A 77 -11.54 -5.88 17.88
C LEU A 77 -12.60 -6.41 18.83
N ASP A 78 -13.75 -5.76 18.82
CA ASP A 78 -14.94 -6.32 19.45
C ASP A 78 -15.31 -7.67 18.83
N HIS A 79 -15.67 -8.64 19.66
CA HIS A 79 -15.91 -10.01 19.17
C HIS A 79 -17.14 -10.09 18.28
N ILE A 80 -18.18 -9.31 18.57
CA ILE A 80 -19.48 -9.34 17.87
C ILE A 80 -19.46 -8.41 16.66
N SER A 81 -19.27 -7.10 16.90
CA SER A 81 -19.33 -6.07 15.87
C SER A 81 -18.13 -6.01 14.95
N LYS A 82 -17.00 -6.62 15.35
CA LYS A 82 -15.69 -6.53 14.66
C LYS A 82 -15.10 -5.10 14.60
N ASN A 83 -15.70 -4.16 15.30
CA ASN A 83 -15.18 -2.80 15.39
C ASN A 83 -13.80 -2.78 16.09
N LYS A 84 -12.92 -1.92 15.60
CA LYS A 84 -11.59 -1.72 16.20
C LYS A 84 -11.73 -0.86 17.44
N LEU A 85 -11.42 -1.42 18.61
CA LEU A 85 -11.52 -0.76 19.90
C LEU A 85 -10.21 -0.04 20.28
N LEU A 86 -9.07 -0.68 20.01
CA LEU A 86 -7.75 -0.19 20.41
C LEU A 86 -6.68 -0.67 19.44
N GLY A 87 -5.72 0.20 19.15
CA GLY A 87 -4.49 -0.15 18.42
C GLY A 87 -3.26 0.01 19.31
N VAL A 88 -2.43 -1.01 19.39
CA VAL A 88 -1.12 -0.97 20.05
C VAL A 88 -0.05 -1.32 19.04
N TYR A 89 0.91 -0.40 18.84
CA TYR A 89 1.89 -0.49 17.76
C TYR A 89 3.31 -0.55 18.32
N ASP A 90 4.04 -1.59 17.94
CA ASP A 90 5.48 -1.70 18.13
C ASP A 90 6.15 -1.17 16.86
N LEU A 91 6.68 0.03 16.89
CA LEU A 91 7.34 0.67 15.75
C LEU A 91 8.36 1.70 16.20
N ASN A 92 9.27 2.04 15.29
CA ASN A 92 10.18 3.16 15.41
C ASN A 92 10.21 3.88 14.07
N ASP A 93 9.78 5.14 14.03
CA ASP A 93 9.65 5.95 12.80
C ASP A 93 10.91 6.73 12.46
N GLU A 94 11.96 6.65 13.29
CA GLU A 94 13.25 7.29 13.02
C GLU A 94 13.83 6.81 11.69
N PRO A 95 14.57 7.65 10.97
CA PRO A 95 15.27 7.24 9.75
C PRO A 95 16.23 6.08 9.99
N LEU A 96 16.61 5.38 8.92
CA LEU A 96 17.72 4.43 8.95
C LEU A 96 19.03 5.15 9.33
N GLY A 97 19.84 4.52 10.18
CA GLY A 97 21.20 4.98 10.44
C GLY A 97 22.04 4.98 9.15
N ILE A 98 23.09 5.81 9.11
CA ILE A 98 23.94 6.06 7.93
C ILE A 98 24.44 4.76 7.28
N LYS A 99 24.87 3.77 8.06
CA LYS A 99 25.34 2.47 7.57
C LYS A 99 24.23 1.71 6.83
N ASN A 100 23.05 1.65 7.41
CA ASN A 100 21.91 0.92 6.86
C ASN A 100 21.30 1.66 5.66
N GLU A 101 21.30 2.99 5.65
CA GLU A 101 20.92 3.77 4.47
C GLU A 101 21.88 3.50 3.30
N LYS A 102 23.21 3.54 3.51
CA LYS A 102 24.16 3.20 2.46
C LYS A 102 23.95 1.80 1.90
N LEU A 103 23.64 0.83 2.77
CA LEU A 103 23.32 -0.54 2.35
C LEU A 103 22.03 -0.60 1.52
N LEU A 104 20.97 0.12 1.95
CA LEU A 104 19.71 0.24 1.20
C LEU A 104 19.95 0.83 -0.18
N LEU A 105 20.68 1.95 -0.28
CA LEU A 105 21.00 2.61 -1.55
C LEU A 105 21.76 1.68 -2.50
N LYS A 106 22.73 0.90 -1.99
CA LYS A 106 23.42 -0.12 -2.77
C LYS A 106 22.48 -1.18 -3.30
N LYS A 107 21.62 -1.75 -2.43
CA LYS A 107 20.61 -2.76 -2.82
C LYS A 107 19.64 -2.21 -3.87
N LEU A 108 19.10 -1.01 -3.70
CA LEU A 108 18.20 -0.37 -4.65
C LEU A 108 18.86 -0.20 -6.03
N LYS A 109 20.07 0.35 -6.08
CA LYS A 109 20.83 0.54 -7.34
C LYS A 109 21.06 -0.75 -8.09
N MET A 110 21.33 -1.86 -7.39
CA MET A 110 21.60 -3.17 -7.98
C MET A 110 20.33 -3.93 -8.37
N THR A 111 19.22 -3.70 -7.68
CA THR A 111 18.01 -4.50 -7.82
C THR A 111 17.01 -3.88 -8.79
N ILE A 112 16.73 -2.59 -8.67
CA ILE A 112 15.68 -1.90 -9.44
C ILE A 112 15.83 -2.11 -10.96
N PRO A 113 17.01 -1.98 -11.59
CA PRO A 113 17.14 -2.13 -13.04
C PRO A 113 16.76 -3.52 -13.58
N LYS A 114 16.71 -4.53 -12.72
CA LYS A 114 16.38 -5.93 -13.08
C LYS A 114 14.88 -6.19 -13.18
N TYR A 115 14.05 -5.22 -12.78
CA TYR A 115 12.59 -5.36 -12.73
C TYR A 115 11.92 -4.35 -13.66
N ASP A 116 10.82 -4.76 -14.29
CA ASP A 116 10.06 -3.92 -15.20
C ASP A 116 9.03 -3.05 -14.46
N LEU A 117 8.64 -3.46 -13.26
CA LEU A 117 7.73 -2.76 -12.38
C LEU A 117 8.31 -2.67 -10.98
N VAL A 118 8.36 -1.47 -10.43
CA VAL A 118 8.71 -1.19 -9.04
C VAL A 118 7.48 -0.64 -8.34
N ILE A 119 7.04 -1.33 -7.29
CA ILE A 119 5.94 -0.86 -6.43
C ILE A 119 6.53 -0.40 -5.11
N VAL A 120 6.27 0.83 -4.75
CA VAL A 120 6.70 1.45 -3.49
C VAL A 120 5.50 1.71 -2.61
N THR A 121 5.58 1.24 -1.37
CA THR A 121 4.64 1.60 -0.31
C THR A 121 5.42 2.28 0.81
N ASP A 122 5.19 3.57 0.94
CA ASP A 122 5.86 4.38 1.94
C ASP A 122 4.89 4.77 3.05
N TYR A 123 5.03 4.10 4.17
CA TYR A 123 4.19 4.33 5.35
C TYR A 123 4.79 5.34 6.33
N GLY A 124 5.88 6.03 5.96
CA GLY A 124 6.52 7.03 6.81
C GLY A 124 7.24 6.47 8.04
N HIS A 125 7.64 5.19 8.02
CA HIS A 125 8.33 4.54 9.15
C HIS A 125 9.86 4.58 9.03
N GLY A 126 10.41 5.62 8.40
CA GLY A 126 11.85 5.88 8.36
C GLY A 126 12.65 5.00 7.41
N PHE A 127 12.03 4.09 6.62
CA PHE A 127 12.76 3.19 5.71
C PHE A 127 13.23 3.89 4.45
N ILE A 128 12.39 4.72 3.82
CA ILE A 128 12.69 5.37 2.55
C ILE A 128 13.07 6.83 2.78
N SER A 129 14.35 7.11 2.78
CA SER A 129 14.90 8.48 2.84
C SER A 129 14.71 9.21 1.51
N SER A 130 14.96 10.53 1.50
CA SER A 130 14.97 11.33 0.27
C SER A 130 15.99 10.83 -0.76
N ASN A 131 17.15 10.33 -0.31
CA ASN A 131 18.15 9.73 -1.20
C ASN A 131 17.66 8.41 -1.80
N ALA A 132 17.01 7.56 -1.00
CA ALA A 132 16.41 6.32 -1.48
C ALA A 132 15.29 6.61 -2.50
N ALA A 133 14.42 7.58 -2.22
CA ALA A 133 13.36 8.01 -3.16
C ALA A 133 13.95 8.50 -4.49
N LYS A 134 15.04 9.30 -4.47
CA LYS A 134 15.75 9.73 -5.70
C LYS A 134 16.27 8.54 -6.50
N VAL A 135 16.88 7.54 -5.85
CA VAL A 135 17.36 6.33 -6.55
C VAL A 135 16.20 5.55 -7.17
N ILE A 136 15.11 5.38 -6.43
CA ILE A 136 13.89 4.70 -6.89
C ILE A 136 13.34 5.41 -8.13
N CYS A 137 13.10 6.72 -8.05
CA CYS A 137 12.55 7.50 -9.15
C CYS A 137 13.42 7.46 -10.40
N ASN A 138 14.76 7.51 -10.24
CA ASN A 138 15.69 7.58 -11.37
C ASN A 138 15.99 6.22 -12.01
N LYS A 139 15.81 5.11 -11.29
CA LYS A 139 16.19 3.77 -11.76
C LYS A 139 15.03 2.89 -12.16
N SER A 140 13.80 3.24 -11.77
CA SER A 140 12.61 2.46 -12.12
C SER A 140 12.26 2.63 -13.59
N LYS A 141 11.98 1.54 -14.29
CA LYS A 141 11.43 1.55 -15.66
C LYS A 141 9.94 1.94 -15.62
N PHE A 142 9.22 1.46 -14.62
CA PHE A 142 7.85 1.86 -14.28
C PHE A 142 7.73 1.91 -12.76
N LEU A 143 7.32 3.05 -12.22
CA LEU A 143 7.17 3.28 -10.79
C LEU A 143 5.71 3.43 -10.40
N ALA A 144 5.21 2.53 -9.55
CA ALA A 144 3.94 2.68 -8.86
C ALA A 144 4.17 3.02 -7.39
N LEU A 145 3.43 3.98 -6.86
CA LEU A 145 3.62 4.53 -5.51
C LEU A 145 2.31 4.61 -4.75
N ASN A 146 2.35 4.18 -3.51
CA ASN A 146 1.43 4.61 -2.45
C ASN A 146 2.25 5.22 -1.32
N ALA A 147 2.00 6.49 -0.98
CA ALA A 147 2.55 7.14 0.20
C ALA A 147 1.41 7.34 1.19
N GLN A 148 1.33 6.44 2.16
CA GLN A 148 0.18 6.33 3.04
C GLN A 148 0.34 7.16 4.30
N ILE A 149 -0.67 7.97 4.62
CA ILE A 149 -0.81 8.63 5.91
C ILE A 149 -1.46 7.66 6.90
N ASN A 150 -0.92 7.59 8.10
CA ASN A 150 -1.44 6.78 9.19
C ASN A 150 -1.43 7.56 10.51
N ALA A 151 -2.00 7.00 11.56
CA ALA A 151 -2.14 7.68 12.85
C ALA A 151 -0.81 8.16 13.45
N ALA A 152 0.32 7.52 13.12
CA ALA A 152 1.63 7.89 13.65
C ALA A 152 2.31 9.03 12.85
N ASN A 153 1.91 9.27 11.59
CA ASN A 153 2.57 10.25 10.73
C ASN A 153 1.64 11.32 10.14
N THR A 154 0.44 11.46 10.67
CA THR A 154 -0.53 12.47 10.24
C THR A 154 0.07 13.88 10.30
N GLY A 155 0.07 14.58 9.17
CA GLY A 155 0.61 15.94 9.05
C GLY A 155 2.12 16.02 8.76
N TYR A 156 2.87 14.95 8.91
CA TYR A 156 4.33 14.93 8.71
C TYR A 156 4.76 14.17 7.47
N HIS A 157 4.03 13.12 7.09
CA HIS A 157 4.38 12.30 5.94
C HIS A 157 3.71 12.79 4.67
N THR A 158 4.51 13.05 3.64
CA THR A 158 4.06 13.51 2.33
C THR A 158 4.76 12.75 1.22
N MET A 159 4.20 12.81 0.01
CA MET A 159 4.85 12.21 -1.16
C MET A 159 5.85 13.14 -1.88
N GLN A 160 6.17 14.30 -1.31
CA GLN A 160 6.98 15.35 -1.98
C GLN A 160 8.39 14.93 -2.39
N LYS A 161 8.97 13.93 -1.72
CA LYS A 161 10.29 13.38 -2.07
C LYS A 161 10.32 12.56 -3.37
N TYR A 162 9.15 12.21 -3.91
CA TYR A 162 9.03 11.44 -5.15
C TYR A 162 8.67 12.33 -6.33
N LYS A 163 9.27 12.07 -7.48
CA LYS A 163 9.03 12.78 -8.75
C LYS A 163 9.06 11.80 -9.92
N HIS A 164 8.40 12.14 -11.02
CA HIS A 164 8.37 11.33 -12.24
C HIS A 164 7.81 9.92 -11.98
N ILE A 165 6.58 9.85 -11.48
CA ILE A 165 5.93 8.62 -11.06
C ILE A 165 4.95 8.20 -12.15
N ASP A 166 4.96 6.91 -12.52
CA ASP A 166 4.05 6.40 -13.55
C ASP A 166 2.63 6.21 -13.00
N CYS A 167 2.49 5.65 -11.80
CA CYS A 167 1.21 5.39 -11.16
C CYS A 167 1.25 5.78 -9.67
N VAL A 168 0.27 6.54 -9.22
CA VAL A 168 0.07 6.83 -7.79
C VAL A 168 -1.33 6.41 -7.38
N ILE A 169 -1.44 5.75 -6.22
CA ILE A 169 -2.72 5.48 -5.57
C ILE A 169 -2.69 6.10 -4.19
N ILE A 170 -3.67 6.94 -3.90
CA ILE A 170 -3.92 7.55 -2.59
C ILE A 170 -5.41 7.62 -2.33
N ASN A 171 -5.82 7.84 -1.09
CA ASN A 171 -7.22 8.11 -0.78
C ASN A 171 -7.53 9.61 -0.82
N GLU A 172 -8.82 9.95 -0.85
CA GLU A 172 -9.26 11.35 -0.92
C GLU A 172 -8.78 12.18 0.28
N ASN A 173 -8.75 11.62 1.49
CA ASN A 173 -8.23 12.33 2.66
C ASN A 173 -6.72 12.61 2.52
N GLU A 174 -5.97 11.69 1.97
CA GLU A 174 -4.52 11.85 1.76
C GLU A 174 -4.22 12.98 0.77
N ILE A 175 -4.93 13.08 -0.35
CA ILE A 175 -4.72 14.18 -1.29
C ILE A 175 -5.14 15.52 -0.70
N ARG A 176 -6.24 15.55 0.06
CA ARG A 176 -6.68 16.77 0.75
C ARG A 176 -5.66 17.23 1.81
N GLN A 177 -5.05 16.30 2.53
CA GLN A 177 -3.99 16.59 3.48
C GLN A 177 -2.69 17.06 2.81
N GLU A 178 -2.31 16.48 1.65
CA GLU A 178 -1.14 16.92 0.87
C GLU A 178 -1.23 18.41 0.47
N PHE A 179 -2.45 18.91 0.21
CA PHE A 179 -2.72 20.30 -0.10
C PHE A 179 -3.20 21.14 1.09
N ARG A 180 -3.46 20.50 2.25
CA ARG A 180 -4.10 21.16 3.40
C ARG A 180 -5.41 21.87 3.03
N ASN A 181 -6.16 21.29 2.12
CA ASN A 181 -7.39 21.86 1.57
C ASN A 181 -8.54 20.85 1.60
N LYS A 182 -9.58 21.14 2.38
CA LYS A 182 -10.75 20.27 2.56
C LYS A 182 -11.85 20.50 1.51
N ASN A 183 -11.94 21.73 0.95
CA ASN A 183 -13.12 22.18 0.23
C ASN A 183 -12.93 22.23 -1.29
N GLU A 184 -11.69 22.19 -1.78
CA GLU A 184 -11.41 22.26 -3.21
C GLU A 184 -11.99 21.06 -3.96
N ASP A 185 -12.36 21.27 -5.21
CA ASP A 185 -12.78 20.19 -6.11
C ASP A 185 -11.66 19.13 -6.24
N LEU A 186 -12.06 17.86 -6.11
CA LEU A 186 -11.12 16.75 -6.11
C LEU A 186 -10.34 16.65 -7.43
N LYS A 187 -11.00 16.91 -8.58
CA LYS A 187 -10.35 16.84 -9.89
C LYS A 187 -9.31 17.95 -10.06
N ILE A 188 -9.53 19.13 -9.45
CA ILE A 188 -8.56 20.23 -9.41
C ILE A 188 -7.34 19.81 -8.58
N LEU A 189 -7.55 19.23 -7.40
CA LEU A 189 -6.46 18.70 -6.55
C LEU A 189 -5.67 17.63 -7.28
N MET A 190 -6.34 16.68 -7.96
CA MET A 190 -5.71 15.62 -8.74
C MET A 190 -4.83 16.17 -9.87
N LYS A 191 -5.32 17.13 -10.65
CA LYS A 191 -4.52 17.79 -11.70
C LYS A 191 -3.30 18.50 -11.13
N SER A 192 -3.49 19.23 -10.03
CA SER A 192 -2.43 19.96 -9.33
C SER A 192 -1.33 19.04 -8.81
N LEU A 193 -1.72 17.92 -8.17
CA LEU A 193 -0.78 16.95 -7.66
C LEU A 193 -0.02 16.25 -8.80
N ALA A 194 -0.74 15.83 -9.84
CA ALA A 194 -0.14 15.19 -11.01
C ALA A 194 0.86 16.12 -11.74
N LYS A 195 0.58 17.42 -11.78
CA LYS A 195 1.51 18.44 -12.32
C LYS A 195 2.74 18.60 -11.42
N LYS A 196 2.53 18.83 -10.11
CA LYS A 196 3.57 19.09 -9.09
C LYS A 196 4.58 17.95 -8.96
N GLN A 197 4.10 16.69 -8.96
CA GLN A 197 4.93 15.48 -8.77
C GLN A 197 5.28 14.79 -10.09
N LYS A 198 4.83 15.30 -11.24
CA LYS A 198 5.02 14.70 -12.57
C LYS A 198 4.49 13.27 -12.63
N ILE A 199 3.26 13.06 -12.15
CA ILE A 199 2.58 11.76 -12.16
C ILE A 199 1.91 11.57 -13.52
N LYS A 200 1.99 10.37 -14.11
CA LYS A 200 1.30 10.02 -15.36
C LYS A 200 -0.16 9.63 -15.09
N ASP A 201 -0.37 8.67 -14.21
CA ASP A 201 -1.68 8.15 -13.81
C ASP A 201 -1.86 8.30 -12.30
N LEU A 202 -2.83 9.11 -11.87
CA LEU A 202 -3.17 9.32 -10.46
C LEU A 202 -4.53 8.73 -10.15
N ILE A 203 -4.57 7.77 -9.23
CA ILE A 203 -5.80 7.14 -8.76
C ILE A 203 -6.11 7.65 -7.35
N VAL A 204 -7.35 8.10 -7.15
CA VAL A 204 -7.87 8.48 -5.84
C VAL A 204 -9.03 7.57 -5.46
N THR A 205 -8.88 6.87 -4.33
CA THR A 205 -9.93 6.02 -3.77
C THR A 205 -10.83 6.83 -2.83
N ARG A 206 -12.15 6.57 -2.88
CA ARG A 206 -13.20 7.34 -2.20
C ARG A 206 -14.12 6.46 -1.34
N GLY A 207 -13.63 5.31 -0.93
CA GLY A 207 -14.41 4.36 -0.14
C GLY A 207 -15.63 3.84 -0.88
N THR A 208 -16.84 4.09 -0.37
CA THR A 208 -18.12 3.67 -0.98
C THR A 208 -18.45 4.41 -2.27
N GLU A 209 -17.80 5.53 -2.53
CA GLU A 209 -17.95 6.29 -3.78
C GLU A 209 -17.03 5.80 -4.90
N GLY A 210 -16.31 4.69 -4.67
CA GLY A 210 -15.45 4.06 -5.67
C GLY A 210 -14.10 4.75 -5.82
N SER A 211 -13.67 4.95 -7.07
CA SER A 211 -12.35 5.49 -7.38
C SER A 211 -12.35 6.32 -8.67
N ILE A 212 -11.41 7.26 -8.74
CA ILE A 212 -11.19 8.12 -9.91
C ILE A 212 -9.73 7.96 -10.34
N LEU A 213 -9.52 7.73 -11.64
CA LEU A 213 -8.20 7.76 -12.27
C LEU A 213 -8.10 9.02 -13.13
N TYR A 214 -7.05 9.80 -12.95
CA TYR A 214 -6.68 10.91 -13.83
C TYR A 214 -5.45 10.53 -14.65
N ASN A 215 -5.60 10.50 -15.97
CA ASN A 215 -4.48 10.37 -16.91
C ASN A 215 -4.01 11.76 -17.35
N LYS A 216 -2.81 12.13 -16.93
CA LYS A 216 -2.24 13.45 -17.24
C LYS A 216 -1.96 13.65 -18.71
N LYS A 217 -1.55 12.60 -19.45
CA LYS A 217 -1.13 12.72 -20.86
C LYS A 217 -2.28 13.19 -21.76
N ILE A 218 -3.47 12.65 -21.55
CA ILE A 218 -4.67 12.96 -22.34
C ILE A 218 -5.66 13.85 -21.59
N ASN A 219 -5.32 14.28 -20.36
CA ASN A 219 -6.17 15.12 -19.48
C ASN A 219 -7.58 14.53 -19.25
N LYS A 220 -7.69 13.20 -19.12
CA LYS A 220 -8.96 12.48 -19.01
C LYS A 220 -9.11 11.89 -17.61
N PHE A 221 -10.35 11.86 -17.12
CA PHE A 221 -10.75 11.16 -15.90
C PHE A 221 -11.56 9.93 -16.24
N GLU A 222 -11.25 8.81 -15.59
CA GLU A 222 -12.06 7.60 -15.56
C GLU A 222 -12.60 7.41 -14.14
N ILE A 223 -13.85 6.98 -14.03
CA ILE A 223 -14.54 6.76 -12.74
C ILE A 223 -14.99 5.31 -12.69
N CYS A 224 -14.81 4.70 -11.55
CA CYS A 224 -15.25 3.35 -11.28
C CYS A 224 -15.97 3.30 -9.93
N GLU A 225 -17.16 2.73 -9.91
CA GLU A 225 -17.95 2.55 -8.70
C GLU A 225 -17.31 1.55 -7.74
N ALA A 226 -17.78 1.54 -6.49
CA ALA A 226 -17.36 0.55 -5.51
C ALA A 226 -18.14 -0.76 -5.69
N PHE A 227 -17.46 -1.90 -5.77
CA PHE A 227 -18.07 -3.22 -5.97
C PHE A 227 -18.33 -4.00 -4.69
N ALA A 228 -17.76 -3.58 -3.55
CA ALA A 228 -17.94 -4.30 -2.29
C ALA A 228 -19.37 -4.17 -1.77
N LYS A 229 -20.09 -5.29 -1.68
CA LYS A 229 -21.45 -5.34 -1.09
C LYS A 229 -21.41 -5.14 0.42
N LYS A 230 -20.36 -5.63 1.08
CA LYS A 230 -20.15 -5.54 2.53
C LYS A 230 -18.67 -5.40 2.83
N ALA A 231 -18.27 -4.30 3.45
CA ALA A 231 -16.90 -4.11 3.91
C ALA A 231 -16.76 -4.63 5.35
N LEU A 232 -16.03 -5.73 5.54
CA LEU A 232 -15.68 -6.25 6.86
C LEU A 232 -14.46 -5.54 7.44
N ASP A 233 -13.45 -5.29 6.61
CA ASP A 233 -12.26 -4.54 7.00
C ASP A 233 -11.77 -3.67 5.83
N LYS A 234 -11.71 -2.36 6.04
CA LYS A 234 -11.20 -1.42 5.01
C LYS A 234 -9.68 -1.40 4.89
N VAL A 235 -8.96 -2.05 5.82
CA VAL A 235 -7.48 -2.09 5.81
C VAL A 235 -7.01 -3.03 4.71
N GLY A 236 -6.11 -2.53 3.86
CA GLY A 236 -5.53 -3.32 2.76
C GLY A 236 -6.22 -3.13 1.41
N ALA A 237 -7.37 -2.45 1.32
CA ALA A 237 -8.04 -2.19 0.04
C ALA A 237 -7.14 -1.44 -0.95
N GLY A 238 -6.46 -0.39 -0.51
CA GLY A 238 -5.49 0.35 -1.31
C GLY A 238 -4.29 -0.49 -1.74
N ASP A 239 -3.80 -1.36 -0.84
CA ASP A 239 -2.69 -2.29 -1.13
C ASP A 239 -3.11 -3.31 -2.21
N ALA A 240 -4.32 -3.86 -2.11
CA ALA A 240 -4.87 -4.79 -3.09
C ALA A 240 -5.08 -4.10 -4.46
N MET A 241 -5.63 -2.89 -4.47
CA MET A 241 -5.79 -2.09 -5.68
C MET A 241 -4.44 -1.80 -6.34
N LEU A 242 -3.47 -1.32 -5.57
CA LEU A 242 -2.12 -1.01 -6.06
C LEU A 242 -1.46 -2.24 -6.69
N SER A 243 -1.64 -3.41 -6.07
CA SER A 243 -1.03 -4.65 -6.53
C SER A 243 -1.50 -5.08 -7.93
N LEU A 244 -2.77 -4.81 -8.30
CA LEU A 244 -3.32 -5.26 -9.57
C LEU A 244 -3.38 -4.18 -10.64
N ILE A 245 -3.67 -2.94 -10.28
CA ILE A 245 -3.71 -1.85 -11.26
C ILE A 245 -2.31 -1.52 -11.81
N SER A 246 -1.27 -1.62 -10.97
CA SER A 246 0.10 -1.29 -11.37
C SER A 246 0.61 -2.16 -12.54
N PRO A 247 0.50 -3.50 -12.52
CA PRO A 247 0.87 -4.32 -13.66
C PRO A 247 -0.02 -4.07 -14.90
N CYS A 248 -1.32 -3.82 -14.72
CA CYS A 248 -2.21 -3.49 -15.84
C CYS A 248 -1.73 -2.22 -16.57
N LEU A 249 -1.46 -1.15 -15.83
CA LEU A 249 -0.95 0.11 -16.39
C LEU A 249 0.44 -0.05 -17.01
N LYS A 250 1.33 -0.86 -16.40
CA LYS A 250 2.65 -1.17 -16.94
C LYS A 250 2.58 -1.91 -18.27
N LEU A 251 1.59 -2.81 -18.43
CA LEU A 251 1.36 -3.56 -19.66
C LEU A 251 0.64 -2.74 -20.73
N GLY A 252 0.24 -1.50 -20.44
CA GLY A 252 -0.46 -0.64 -21.37
C GLY A 252 -1.94 -0.97 -21.55
N ILE A 253 -2.54 -1.71 -20.61
CA ILE A 253 -3.98 -1.99 -20.61
C ILE A 253 -4.73 -0.67 -20.47
N GLU A 254 -5.88 -0.54 -21.12
CA GLU A 254 -6.74 0.62 -21.10
C GLU A 254 -7.04 1.06 -19.66
N LYS A 255 -7.10 2.39 -19.44
CA LYS A 255 -7.22 2.98 -18.11
C LYS A 255 -8.49 2.57 -17.40
N GLU A 256 -9.59 2.53 -18.11
CA GLU A 256 -10.89 2.12 -17.61
C GLU A 256 -10.84 0.65 -17.13
N LEU A 257 -10.34 -0.26 -17.96
CA LEU A 257 -10.19 -1.68 -17.60
C LEU A 257 -9.18 -1.87 -16.46
N SER A 258 -8.08 -1.13 -16.46
CA SER A 258 -7.10 -1.16 -15.37
C SER A 258 -7.72 -0.71 -14.05
N LEU A 259 -8.54 0.35 -14.07
CA LEU A 259 -9.24 0.87 -12.90
C LEU A 259 -10.28 -0.14 -12.40
N LEU A 260 -11.03 -0.78 -13.30
CA LEU A 260 -11.97 -1.84 -12.97
C LEU A 260 -11.30 -3.01 -12.24
N VAL A 261 -10.18 -3.53 -12.80
CA VAL A 261 -9.42 -4.63 -12.18
C VAL A 261 -8.92 -4.25 -10.79
N GLY A 262 -8.38 -3.03 -10.63
CA GLY A 262 -7.94 -2.51 -9.33
C GLY A 262 -9.09 -2.37 -8.32
N SER A 263 -10.26 -1.89 -8.77
CA SER A 263 -11.46 -1.71 -7.93
C SER A 263 -12.04 -3.06 -7.49
N LEU A 264 -12.04 -4.07 -8.37
CA LEU A 264 -12.42 -5.44 -8.01
C LEU A 264 -11.45 -6.04 -6.98
N ALA A 265 -10.14 -5.81 -7.12
CA ALA A 265 -9.16 -6.27 -6.14
C ALA A 265 -9.40 -5.63 -4.76
N ALA A 266 -9.68 -4.33 -4.72
CA ALA A 266 -10.03 -3.63 -3.49
C ALA A 266 -11.31 -4.20 -2.86
N ALA A 267 -12.35 -4.47 -3.68
CA ALA A 267 -13.60 -5.06 -3.22
C ALA A 267 -13.39 -6.44 -2.57
N HIS A 268 -12.65 -7.33 -3.23
CA HIS A 268 -12.32 -8.64 -2.65
C HIS A 268 -11.52 -8.54 -1.35
N SER A 269 -10.63 -7.55 -1.23
CA SER A 269 -9.84 -7.36 -0.01
C SER A 269 -10.69 -6.95 1.18
N VAL A 270 -11.67 -6.04 1.01
CA VAL A 270 -12.49 -5.54 2.12
C VAL A 270 -13.56 -6.53 2.59
N GLU A 271 -13.88 -7.55 1.82
CA GLU A 271 -14.83 -8.61 2.19
C GLU A 271 -14.24 -9.62 3.19
N THR A 272 -12.95 -9.52 3.48
CA THR A 272 -12.26 -10.39 4.44
C THR A 272 -11.62 -9.56 5.55
N MET A 273 -11.44 -10.18 6.73
CA MET A 273 -10.77 -9.54 7.86
C MET A 273 -9.26 -9.57 7.67
N GLY A 274 -8.62 -8.39 7.70
CA GLY A 274 -7.17 -8.26 7.48
C GLY A 274 -6.75 -8.79 6.09
N ASN A 275 -5.46 -9.13 5.95
CA ASN A 275 -4.94 -9.74 4.72
C ASN A 275 -4.93 -11.27 4.81
N LYS A 276 -6.05 -11.87 5.28
CA LYS A 276 -6.15 -13.32 5.46
C LYS A 276 -6.05 -14.08 4.16
N PHE A 277 -6.64 -13.54 3.10
CA PHE A 277 -6.61 -14.11 1.77
C PHE A 277 -6.00 -13.11 0.80
N TYR A 278 -5.18 -13.60 -0.11
CA TYR A 278 -4.68 -12.81 -1.21
C TYR A 278 -5.70 -12.79 -2.35
N VAL A 279 -5.73 -11.69 -3.10
CA VAL A 279 -6.57 -11.60 -4.29
C VAL A 279 -6.17 -12.70 -5.27
N ASP A 280 -7.13 -13.53 -5.66
CA ASP A 280 -6.90 -14.66 -6.56
C ASP A 280 -7.31 -14.30 -8.00
N LYS A 281 -6.47 -14.68 -8.96
CA LYS A 281 -6.71 -14.48 -10.40
C LYS A 281 -8.05 -15.06 -10.85
N LYS A 282 -8.41 -16.25 -10.38
CA LYS A 282 -9.67 -16.90 -10.75
C LYS A 282 -10.88 -16.10 -10.30
N ASN A 283 -10.81 -15.51 -9.09
CA ASN A 283 -11.91 -14.70 -8.56
C ASN A 283 -12.07 -13.40 -9.33
N ILE A 284 -10.97 -12.73 -9.70
CA ILE A 284 -11.02 -11.53 -10.54
C ILE A 284 -11.65 -11.84 -11.89
N ILE A 285 -11.23 -12.92 -12.56
CA ILE A 285 -11.80 -13.34 -13.84
C ILE A 285 -13.31 -13.60 -13.71
N LYS A 286 -13.75 -14.33 -12.68
CA LYS A 286 -15.18 -14.58 -12.43
C LYS A 286 -15.97 -13.29 -12.21
N SER A 287 -15.41 -12.33 -11.46
CA SER A 287 -16.05 -11.04 -11.24
C SER A 287 -16.22 -10.25 -12.54
N ILE A 288 -15.20 -10.22 -13.39
CA ILE A 288 -15.28 -9.56 -14.70
C ILE A 288 -16.33 -10.25 -15.58
N GLN A 289 -16.32 -11.59 -15.65
CA GLN A 289 -17.31 -12.37 -16.42
C GLN A 289 -18.75 -12.11 -15.95
N HIS A 290 -18.94 -11.87 -14.65
CA HIS A 290 -20.26 -11.55 -14.09
C HIS A 290 -20.74 -10.15 -14.46
N LEU A 291 -19.84 -9.19 -14.63
CA LEU A 291 -20.17 -7.82 -15.04
C LEU A 291 -20.48 -7.67 -16.54
N ILE A 292 -20.04 -8.62 -17.37
CA ILE A 292 -20.26 -8.60 -18.82
C ILE A 292 -21.56 -9.31 -19.22
N LYS A 293 -22.13 -10.11 -18.32
CA LYS A 293 -23.43 -10.75 -18.49
C LYS A 293 -24.58 -9.82 -18.14
#